data_a81c26c1b6707cb70f6ecf659aafbb5b
#
_entry.id   a81c26c1b6707cb70f6ecf659aafbb5b
#
_cell.length_a   1.000
_cell.length_b   1.000
_cell.length_c   1.000
_cell.angle_alpha   90.00
_cell.angle_beta   90.00
_cell.angle_gamma   90.00
#
_symmetry.space_group_name_H-M   'P 1'
#
loop_
_entity.id
_entity.type
_entity.pdbx_description
1 polymer ?
#
loop_
_entity_poly.entity_id
_entity_poly.type
_entity_poly.pdbx_seq_one_letter_code
_entity_poly.pdbx_strand_id
1 'polypeptide(L)'
;MALLREEGAQLYLGDDMHTTHFINRIEGDDRQQEMPIAARPIGQTDLQKAVRPSDYILLGPLHPHDVAEEALAWLVAQGNPVLCADLQGHVRRVEGGLVRAKVSASVEGILQAAQWLKASQDELDLLLAWAQCDVGQLIERYGLREVVVTRGSQGGYIQHRGGMHLFESTSVSRVCDPTGAGDVFFACYLSKRIVQKQSISAAVCAAARLAAEQVSGTFLAANALCVHR
;
A
#
# COMPACT_ATOMS: atom_id res chain seq x y z
N MET A 1 -7.46 7.42 -16.17
CA MET A 1 -6.20 7.59 -16.93
C MET A 1 -6.03 9.02 -17.43
N ALA A 2 -7.03 9.61 -18.11
CA ALA A 2 -6.96 11.01 -18.55
C ALA A 2 -6.72 11.97 -17.38
N LEU A 3 -7.51 11.86 -16.31
CA LEU A 3 -7.41 12.70 -15.12
C LEU A 3 -6.01 12.75 -14.51
N LEU A 4 -5.33 11.60 -14.38
CA LEU A 4 -3.98 11.54 -13.83
C LEU A 4 -2.95 12.27 -14.73
N ARG A 5 -3.15 12.22 -16.05
CA ARG A 5 -2.29 12.96 -16.98
C ARG A 5 -2.53 14.45 -16.93
N GLU A 6 -3.78 14.87 -16.76
CA GLU A 6 -4.16 16.28 -16.58
C GLU A 6 -3.53 16.86 -15.31
N GLU A 7 -3.38 16.04 -14.26
CA GLU A 7 -2.68 16.40 -13.03
C GLU A 7 -1.14 16.29 -13.13
N GLY A 8 -0.61 16.06 -14.32
CA GLY A 8 0.84 16.01 -14.58
C GLY A 8 1.52 14.69 -14.27
N ALA A 9 0.78 13.62 -13.97
CA ALA A 9 1.35 12.31 -13.72
C ALA A 9 1.85 11.66 -15.02
N GLN A 10 3.08 11.15 -15.01
CA GLN A 10 3.59 10.28 -16.07
C GLN A 10 3.12 8.85 -15.82
N LEU A 11 2.45 8.27 -16.80
CA LEU A 11 1.92 6.91 -16.71
C LEU A 11 2.76 5.96 -17.55
N TYR A 12 3.33 4.96 -16.90
CA TYR A 12 4.01 3.84 -17.53
C TYR A 12 3.09 2.62 -17.40
N LEU A 13 2.56 2.17 -18.52
CA LEU A 13 1.62 1.06 -18.56
C LEU A 13 2.34 -0.18 -19.03
N GLY A 14 2.07 -1.30 -18.37
CA GLY A 14 2.45 -2.60 -18.87
C GLY A 14 1.71 -2.91 -20.18
N ASP A 15 2.39 -3.54 -21.12
CA ASP A 15 1.77 -4.08 -22.32
C ASP A 15 1.18 -5.45 -22.01
N ASP A 16 -0.09 -5.44 -21.57
CA ASP A 16 -0.86 -6.64 -21.26
C ASP A 16 -2.28 -6.50 -21.80
N MET A 17 -2.83 -7.60 -22.26
CA MET A 17 -4.24 -7.69 -22.72
C MET A 17 -5.22 -7.71 -21.52
N HIS A 18 -4.73 -7.96 -20.32
CA HIS A 18 -5.56 -8.11 -19.12
C HIS A 18 -5.21 -7.09 -18.05
N THR A 19 -6.22 -6.67 -17.33
CA THR A 19 -6.08 -5.94 -16.06
C THR A 19 -6.43 -6.90 -14.92
N THR A 20 -5.69 -6.84 -13.82
CA THR A 20 -6.02 -7.63 -12.63
C THR A 20 -7.42 -7.31 -12.15
N HIS A 21 -8.25 -8.34 -11.99
CA HIS A 21 -9.63 -8.24 -11.57
C HIS A 21 -9.80 -8.82 -10.18
N PHE A 22 -10.37 -8.01 -9.27
CA PHE A 22 -10.81 -8.47 -7.96
C PHE A 22 -12.33 -8.39 -7.86
N ILE A 23 -12.94 -9.44 -7.31
CA ILE A 23 -14.36 -9.48 -6.96
C ILE A 23 -14.47 -9.57 -5.45
N ASN A 24 -15.10 -8.57 -4.84
CA ASN A 24 -15.39 -8.57 -3.41
C ASN A 24 -16.83 -9.03 -3.20
N ARG A 25 -17.02 -10.15 -2.50
CA ARG A 25 -18.32 -10.62 -2.05
C ARG A 25 -18.45 -10.34 -0.55
N ILE A 26 -19.51 -9.68 -0.17
CA ILE A 26 -19.80 -9.32 1.22
C ILE A 26 -21.12 -10.01 1.57
N GLU A 27 -21.06 -10.93 2.53
CA GLU A 27 -22.24 -11.63 3.07
C GLU A 27 -22.25 -11.43 4.59
N GLY A 28 -23.05 -10.46 5.06
CA GLY A 28 -23.04 -10.03 6.45
C GLY A 28 -21.70 -9.40 6.83
N ASP A 29 -21.05 -9.96 7.85
CA ASP A 29 -19.72 -9.55 8.30
C ASP A 29 -18.57 -10.28 7.57
N ASP A 30 -18.90 -11.27 6.74
CA ASP A 30 -17.92 -12.05 5.99
C ASP A 30 -17.55 -11.35 4.67
N ARG A 31 -16.26 -11.22 4.42
CA ARG A 31 -15.73 -10.67 3.18
C ARG A 31 -14.87 -11.70 2.48
N GLN A 32 -15.38 -12.21 1.36
CA GLN A 32 -14.61 -13.07 0.46
C GLN A 32 -14.10 -12.25 -0.72
N GLN A 33 -12.83 -12.45 -1.07
CA GLN A 33 -12.22 -11.80 -2.24
C GLN A 33 -11.76 -12.86 -3.23
N GLU A 34 -12.15 -12.68 -4.49
CA GLU A 34 -11.75 -13.53 -5.60
C GLU A 34 -10.85 -12.71 -6.56
N MET A 35 -9.90 -13.37 -7.21
CA MET A 35 -9.06 -12.79 -8.27
C MET A 35 -9.09 -13.74 -9.47
N PRO A 36 -10.11 -13.63 -10.33
CA PRO A 36 -10.26 -14.51 -11.50
C PRO A 36 -9.24 -14.23 -12.61
N ILE A 37 -8.73 -13.00 -12.69
CA ILE A 37 -7.78 -12.57 -13.71
C ILE A 37 -6.63 -11.82 -13.04
N ALA A 38 -5.40 -12.17 -13.38
CA ALA A 38 -4.19 -11.44 -13.03
C ALA A 38 -3.55 -10.87 -14.30
N ALA A 39 -3.13 -9.62 -14.25
CA ALA A 39 -2.23 -9.05 -15.25
C ALA A 39 -0.84 -9.66 -15.12
N ARG A 40 -0.01 -9.52 -16.16
CA ARG A 40 1.39 -9.90 -16.05
C ARG A 40 2.10 -9.08 -14.98
N PRO A 41 3.10 -9.65 -14.29
CA PRO A 41 3.91 -8.90 -13.35
C PRO A 41 4.61 -7.70 -14.01
N ILE A 42 4.78 -6.64 -13.24
CA ILE A 42 5.67 -5.53 -13.61
C ILE A 42 7.10 -6.05 -13.57
N GLY A 43 7.74 -6.11 -14.72
CA GLY A 43 9.10 -6.61 -14.86
C GLY A 43 10.17 -5.54 -14.67
N GLN A 44 11.44 -5.96 -14.63
CA GLN A 44 12.57 -5.04 -14.48
C GLN A 44 12.61 -3.99 -15.59
N THR A 45 12.33 -4.34 -16.83
CA THR A 45 12.33 -3.41 -17.96
C THR A 45 11.24 -2.33 -17.85
N ASP A 46 10.13 -2.65 -17.20
CA ASP A 46 9.06 -1.67 -16.94
C ASP A 46 9.52 -0.65 -15.87
N LEU A 47 10.14 -1.13 -14.79
CA LEU A 47 10.68 -0.26 -13.74
C LEU A 47 11.83 0.63 -14.24
N GLN A 48 12.70 0.12 -15.08
CA GLN A 48 13.81 0.88 -15.67
C GLN A 48 13.36 2.09 -16.48
N LYS A 49 12.17 2.03 -17.08
CA LYS A 49 11.57 3.17 -17.81
C LYS A 49 11.09 4.28 -16.87
N ALA A 50 10.59 3.90 -15.68
CA ALA A 50 9.89 4.78 -14.76
C ALA A 50 10.77 5.30 -13.62
N VAL A 51 11.60 4.44 -13.04
CA VAL A 51 12.35 4.72 -11.80
C VAL A 51 13.63 5.49 -12.07
N ARG A 52 13.89 6.50 -11.23
CA ARG A 52 15.15 7.26 -11.18
C ARG A 52 15.84 7.00 -9.84
N PRO A 53 17.18 7.07 -9.75
CA PRO A 53 17.94 6.77 -8.53
C PRO A 53 17.59 7.63 -7.30
N SER A 54 17.09 8.84 -7.52
CA SER A 54 16.72 9.78 -6.45
C SER A 54 15.24 9.75 -6.08
N ASP A 55 14.46 8.82 -6.64
CA ASP A 55 13.02 8.79 -6.46
C ASP A 55 12.62 8.23 -5.09
N TYR A 56 11.46 8.66 -4.64
CA TYR A 56 10.69 7.97 -3.61
C TYR A 56 9.76 6.99 -4.30
N ILE A 57 9.84 5.74 -3.92
CA ILE A 57 9.07 4.68 -4.56
C ILE A 57 8.07 4.14 -3.57
N LEU A 58 6.79 4.20 -3.92
CA LEU A 58 5.72 3.53 -3.20
C LEU A 58 5.32 2.27 -3.97
N LEU A 59 5.58 1.11 -3.37
CA LEU A 59 5.08 -0.18 -3.84
C LEU A 59 3.75 -0.48 -3.17
N GLY A 60 2.70 -0.58 -3.97
CA GLY A 60 1.34 -0.93 -3.52
C GLY A 60 0.80 -2.15 -4.26
N PRO A 61 1.45 -3.33 -4.17
CA PRO A 61 0.97 -4.52 -4.84
C PRO A 61 -0.34 -5.00 -4.21
N LEU A 62 -1.23 -5.57 -5.01
CA LEU A 62 -2.47 -6.17 -4.56
C LEU A 62 -2.34 -7.68 -4.33
N HIS A 63 -1.35 -8.31 -4.97
CA HIS A 63 -0.97 -9.70 -4.73
C HIS A 63 0.56 -9.90 -4.93
N PRO A 64 1.14 -11.04 -4.49
CA PRO A 64 2.59 -11.22 -4.43
C PRO A 64 3.31 -11.16 -5.79
N HIS A 65 2.58 -11.39 -6.88
CA HIS A 65 3.14 -11.45 -8.24
C HIS A 65 2.84 -10.20 -9.06
N ASP A 66 2.36 -9.09 -8.46
CA ASP A 66 2.17 -7.83 -9.18
C ASP A 66 3.49 -7.23 -9.65
N VAL A 67 4.57 -7.47 -8.88
CA VAL A 67 5.94 -7.07 -9.25
C VAL A 67 6.79 -8.33 -9.28
N ALA A 68 7.49 -8.55 -10.38
CA ALA A 68 8.35 -9.72 -10.56
C ALA A 68 9.54 -9.69 -9.59
N GLU A 69 10.00 -10.86 -9.14
CA GLU A 69 11.10 -10.98 -8.16
C GLU A 69 12.39 -10.33 -8.68
N GLU A 70 12.71 -10.51 -9.95
CA GLU A 70 13.89 -9.88 -10.57
C GLU A 70 13.76 -8.35 -10.64
N ALA A 71 12.54 -7.83 -10.76
CA ALA A 71 12.27 -6.40 -10.75
C ALA A 71 12.47 -5.80 -9.35
N LEU A 72 12.02 -6.51 -8.32
CA LEU A 72 12.27 -6.14 -6.93
C LEU A 72 13.77 -6.23 -6.60
N ALA A 73 14.44 -7.30 -6.98
CA ALA A 73 15.88 -7.47 -6.79
C ALA A 73 16.68 -6.36 -7.47
N TRP A 74 16.31 -6.00 -8.70
CA TRP A 74 16.92 -4.89 -9.41
C TRP A 74 16.70 -3.56 -8.66
N LEU A 75 15.47 -3.31 -8.19
CA LEU A 75 15.14 -2.08 -7.46
C LEU A 75 15.97 -1.94 -6.18
N VAL A 76 16.11 -3.01 -5.42
CA VAL A 76 16.94 -3.09 -4.22
C VAL A 76 18.42 -2.80 -4.55
N ALA A 77 18.92 -3.38 -5.64
CA ALA A 77 20.32 -3.21 -6.07
C ALA A 77 20.67 -1.79 -6.49
N GLN A 78 19.68 -0.94 -6.81
CA GLN A 78 19.94 0.47 -7.13
C GLN A 78 20.46 1.27 -5.91
N GLY A 79 20.22 0.81 -4.68
CA GLY A 79 20.82 1.33 -3.45
C GLY A 79 20.40 2.75 -3.03
N ASN A 80 19.73 3.51 -3.89
CA ASN A 80 19.44 4.93 -3.67
C ASN A 80 17.97 5.31 -3.53
N PRO A 81 16.99 4.61 -4.12
CA PRO A 81 15.60 5.01 -3.95
C PRO A 81 15.14 4.75 -2.52
N VAL A 82 14.37 5.69 -2.00
CA VAL A 82 13.67 5.51 -0.72
C VAL A 82 12.45 4.64 -0.99
N LEU A 83 12.49 3.39 -0.54
CA LEU A 83 11.41 2.44 -0.76
C LEU A 83 10.40 2.49 0.39
N CYS A 84 9.14 2.69 0.02
CA CYS A 84 7.97 2.61 0.87
C CYS A 84 7.09 1.47 0.36
N ALA A 85 6.62 0.60 1.22
CA ALA A 85 5.85 -0.56 0.80
C ALA A 85 4.53 -0.68 1.57
N ASP A 86 3.46 -0.98 0.85
CA ASP A 86 2.24 -1.53 1.44
C ASP A 86 2.37 -3.05 1.55
N LEU A 87 2.13 -3.57 2.74
CA LEU A 87 2.27 -5.00 3.03
C LEU A 87 1.20 -5.85 2.34
N GLN A 88 0.07 -5.25 1.99
CA GLN A 88 -1.15 -5.92 1.55
C GLN A 88 -0.91 -7.05 0.55
N GLY A 89 -0.23 -6.80 -0.57
CA GLY A 89 0.04 -7.82 -1.58
C GLY A 89 0.97 -8.92 -1.09
N HIS A 90 1.87 -8.63 -0.16
CA HIS A 90 2.88 -9.56 0.33
C HIS A 90 2.36 -10.53 1.41
N VAL A 91 1.15 -10.30 1.94
CA VAL A 91 0.47 -11.18 2.90
C VAL A 91 -0.80 -11.81 2.30
N ARG A 92 -0.82 -11.95 0.99
CA ARG A 92 -1.90 -12.59 0.24
C ARG A 92 -1.37 -13.74 -0.59
N ARG A 93 -2.25 -14.71 -0.84
CA ARG A 93 -2.05 -15.80 -1.81
C ARG A 93 -3.35 -16.06 -2.56
N VAL A 94 -3.24 -16.33 -3.84
CA VAL A 94 -4.39 -16.72 -4.66
C VAL A 94 -4.35 -18.23 -4.85
N GLU A 95 -5.40 -18.91 -4.37
CA GLU A 95 -5.55 -20.36 -4.48
C GLU A 95 -6.93 -20.66 -5.09
N GLY A 96 -6.94 -21.26 -6.28
CA GLY A 96 -8.20 -21.56 -6.97
C GLY A 96 -9.06 -20.31 -7.26
N GLY A 97 -8.41 -19.17 -7.51
CA GLY A 97 -9.08 -17.89 -7.72
C GLY A 97 -9.47 -17.15 -6.42
N LEU A 98 -9.35 -17.78 -5.26
CA LEU A 98 -9.65 -17.16 -3.97
C LEU A 98 -8.41 -16.51 -3.36
N VAL A 99 -8.57 -15.29 -2.85
CA VAL A 99 -7.52 -14.59 -2.10
C VAL A 99 -7.54 -15.06 -0.65
N ARG A 100 -6.40 -15.54 -0.17
CA ARG A 100 -6.20 -16.02 1.19
C ARG A 100 -5.13 -15.19 1.90
N ALA A 101 -5.29 -14.98 3.20
CA ALA A 101 -4.28 -14.36 4.04
C ALA A 101 -3.11 -15.34 4.24
N LYS A 102 -1.94 -15.01 3.71
CA LYS A 102 -0.71 -15.80 3.83
C LYS A 102 0.49 -14.97 3.48
N VAL A 103 1.51 -15.02 4.33
CA VAL A 103 2.80 -14.38 4.06
C VAL A 103 3.45 -15.01 2.83
N SER A 104 3.84 -14.19 1.87
CA SER A 104 4.50 -14.62 0.62
C SER A 104 6.01 -14.74 0.80
N ALA A 105 6.66 -15.48 -0.10
CA ALA A 105 8.12 -15.61 -0.12
C ALA A 105 8.82 -14.26 -0.40
N SER A 106 8.18 -13.33 -1.10
CA SER A 106 8.72 -12.01 -1.41
C SER A 106 8.79 -11.05 -0.22
N VAL A 107 8.13 -11.36 0.91
CA VAL A 107 8.06 -10.45 2.06
C VAL A 107 9.43 -10.12 2.64
N GLU A 108 10.33 -11.11 2.72
CA GLU A 108 11.68 -10.92 3.24
C GLU A 108 12.45 -9.85 2.45
N GLY A 109 12.42 -9.94 1.12
CA GLY A 109 13.09 -8.96 0.24
C GLY A 109 12.50 -7.56 0.37
N ILE A 110 11.19 -7.44 0.56
CA ILE A 110 10.52 -6.16 0.79
C ILE A 110 10.93 -5.57 2.13
N LEU A 111 10.96 -6.35 3.21
CA LEU A 111 11.37 -5.89 4.53
C LEU A 111 12.83 -5.42 4.54
N GLN A 112 13.72 -6.11 3.82
CA GLN A 112 15.13 -5.72 3.69
C GLN A 112 15.32 -4.41 2.90
N ALA A 113 14.41 -4.10 1.98
CA ALA A 113 14.52 -2.95 1.08
C ALA A 113 13.74 -1.73 1.57
N ALA A 114 12.60 -1.94 2.23
CA ALA A 114 11.72 -0.86 2.62
C ALA A 114 12.28 -0.05 3.80
N GLN A 115 12.04 1.24 3.77
CA GLN A 115 12.31 2.15 4.88
C GLN A 115 11.01 2.54 5.60
N TRP A 116 9.90 2.57 4.91
CA TRP A 116 8.56 2.77 5.45
C TRP A 116 7.68 1.59 5.04
N LEU A 117 6.98 1.03 6.01
CA LEU A 117 6.04 -0.06 5.81
C LEU A 117 4.65 0.39 6.24
N LYS A 118 3.62 0.08 5.44
CA LYS A 118 2.24 0.23 5.86
C LYS A 118 1.57 -1.13 5.90
N ALA A 119 0.73 -1.34 6.89
CA ALA A 119 -0.13 -2.50 7.03
C ALA A 119 -1.46 -2.14 7.68
N SER A 120 -2.51 -2.91 7.45
CA SER A 120 -3.63 -3.01 8.39
C SER A 120 -3.19 -3.78 9.65
N GLN A 121 -3.97 -3.71 10.73
CA GLN A 121 -3.65 -4.46 11.94
C GLN A 121 -3.57 -5.96 11.66
N ASP A 122 -4.53 -6.54 10.93
CA ASP A 122 -4.57 -7.98 10.62
C ASP A 122 -3.37 -8.41 9.76
N GLU A 123 -2.98 -7.58 8.80
CA GLU A 123 -1.80 -7.82 7.96
C GLU A 123 -0.51 -7.79 8.79
N LEU A 124 -0.40 -6.83 9.70
CA LEU A 124 0.73 -6.75 10.62
C LEU A 124 0.79 -7.96 11.56
N ASP A 125 -0.33 -8.34 12.15
CA ASP A 125 -0.40 -9.49 13.07
C ASP A 125 0.07 -10.77 12.37
N LEU A 126 -0.36 -10.98 11.12
CA LEU A 126 0.09 -12.09 10.29
C LEU A 126 1.60 -12.04 10.03
N LEU A 127 2.14 -10.85 9.72
CA LEU A 127 3.57 -10.66 9.50
C LEU A 127 4.37 -10.95 10.78
N LEU A 128 3.94 -10.41 11.93
CA LEU A 128 4.64 -10.58 13.20
C LEU A 128 4.64 -12.04 13.66
N ALA A 129 3.52 -12.76 13.45
CA ALA A 129 3.44 -14.19 13.70
C ALA A 129 4.43 -14.98 12.84
N TRP A 130 4.56 -14.63 11.55
CA TRP A 130 5.54 -15.23 10.64
C TRP A 130 6.97 -14.90 11.04
N ALA A 131 7.26 -13.63 11.36
CA ALA A 131 8.59 -13.14 11.73
C ALA A 131 9.02 -13.56 13.17
N GLN A 132 8.11 -14.07 13.98
CA GLN A 132 8.29 -14.44 15.38
C GLN A 132 8.90 -13.30 16.20
N CYS A 133 8.38 -12.09 16.05
CA CYS A 133 8.87 -10.90 16.74
C CYS A 133 7.73 -9.89 16.96
N ASP A 134 7.95 -8.91 17.80
CA ASP A 134 7.10 -7.74 17.89
C ASP A 134 7.48 -6.66 16.86
N VAL A 135 6.66 -5.60 16.74
CA VAL A 135 6.87 -4.53 15.76
C VAL A 135 8.15 -3.73 16.01
N GLY A 136 8.57 -3.57 17.26
CA GLY A 136 9.82 -2.91 17.61
C GLY A 136 11.03 -3.71 17.13
N GLN A 137 11.02 -5.01 17.40
CA GLN A 137 12.04 -5.95 16.92
C GLN A 137 12.06 -6.04 15.37
N LEU A 138 10.89 -5.97 14.73
CA LEU A 138 10.81 -5.90 13.26
C LEU A 138 11.53 -4.67 12.72
N ILE A 139 11.27 -3.49 13.33
CA ILE A 139 11.90 -2.22 12.96
C ILE A 139 13.43 -2.30 13.12
N GLU A 140 13.90 -2.88 14.22
CA GLU A 140 15.34 -3.02 14.46
C GLU A 140 15.99 -3.99 13.49
N ARG A 141 15.38 -5.16 13.28
CA ARG A 141 15.90 -6.24 12.42
C ARG A 141 16.08 -5.78 10.97
N TYR A 142 15.11 -5.04 10.44
CA TYR A 142 15.10 -4.63 9.02
C TYR A 142 15.49 -3.17 8.80
N GLY A 143 15.78 -2.41 9.86
CA GLY A 143 16.16 -1.01 9.73
C GLY A 143 15.05 -0.09 9.26
N LEU A 144 13.79 -0.47 9.47
CA LEU A 144 12.63 0.34 9.12
C LEU A 144 12.68 1.67 9.91
N ARG A 145 12.25 2.74 9.28
CA ARG A 145 12.12 4.06 9.93
C ARG A 145 10.79 4.16 10.65
N GLU A 146 9.72 3.80 9.97
CA GLU A 146 8.36 3.88 10.49
C GLU A 146 7.52 2.73 9.94
N VAL A 147 6.67 2.16 10.79
CA VAL A 147 5.61 1.23 10.43
C VAL A 147 4.28 1.91 10.68
N VAL A 148 3.51 2.11 9.62
CA VAL A 148 2.20 2.74 9.62
C VAL A 148 1.14 1.66 9.73
N VAL A 149 0.38 1.66 10.82
CA VAL A 149 -0.66 0.64 11.07
C VAL A 149 -2.03 1.30 11.07
N THR A 150 -2.91 0.82 10.21
CA THR A 150 -4.28 1.32 10.09
C THR A 150 -5.29 0.31 10.64
N ARG A 151 -6.36 0.82 11.29
CA ARG A 151 -7.47 0.05 11.88
C ARG A 151 -8.84 0.53 11.38
N GLY A 152 -8.89 0.95 10.13
CA GLY A 152 -10.12 1.49 9.54
C GLY A 152 -10.67 2.69 10.33
N SER A 153 -11.94 2.62 10.72
CA SER A 153 -12.61 3.67 11.50
C SER A 153 -12.07 3.87 12.92
N GLN A 154 -11.23 2.95 13.42
CA GLN A 154 -10.60 3.06 14.74
C GLN A 154 -9.27 3.84 14.70
N GLY A 155 -8.90 4.43 13.55
CA GLY A 155 -7.63 5.14 13.42
C GLY A 155 -6.44 4.19 13.24
N GLY A 156 -5.44 4.31 14.10
CA GLY A 156 -4.24 3.47 14.02
C GLY A 156 -3.07 4.01 14.81
N TYR A 157 -1.86 3.62 14.39
CA TYR A 157 -0.62 4.12 15.01
C TYR A 157 0.55 4.10 14.04
N ILE A 158 1.55 4.91 14.36
CA ILE A 158 2.86 4.91 13.72
C ILE A 158 3.86 4.39 14.74
N GLN A 159 4.48 3.25 14.46
CA GLN A 159 5.60 2.74 15.27
C GLN A 159 6.92 3.17 14.64
N HIS A 160 7.84 3.65 15.47
CA HIS A 160 9.20 4.01 15.09
C HIS A 160 10.16 3.74 16.26
N ARG A 161 11.48 3.88 16.04
CA ARG A 161 12.47 3.61 17.10
C ARG A 161 12.29 4.47 18.36
N GLY A 162 11.74 5.66 18.24
CA GLY A 162 11.50 6.57 19.36
C GLY A 162 10.19 6.31 20.12
N GLY A 163 9.40 5.32 19.73
CA GLY A 163 8.13 4.97 20.36
C GLY A 163 6.96 4.84 19.39
N MET A 164 5.77 5.01 19.90
CA MET A 164 4.52 4.85 19.16
C MET A 164 3.70 6.15 19.21
N HIS A 165 3.16 6.53 18.05
CA HIS A 165 2.25 7.66 17.90
C HIS A 165 0.87 7.16 17.52
N LEU A 166 -0.09 7.23 18.42
CA LEU A 166 -1.49 6.86 18.17
C LEU A 166 -2.20 7.97 17.38
N PHE A 167 -3.14 7.59 16.54
CA PHE A 167 -4.02 8.54 15.86
C PHE A 167 -5.45 8.03 15.76
N GLU A 168 -6.38 8.95 15.74
CA GLU A 168 -7.79 8.67 15.51
C GLU A 168 -8.14 8.82 14.03
N SER A 169 -9.16 8.09 13.57
CA SER A 169 -9.72 8.34 12.24
C SER A 169 -10.48 9.65 12.22
N THR A 170 -10.58 10.26 11.06
CA THR A 170 -11.51 11.38 10.86
C THR A 170 -12.90 10.81 10.63
N SER A 171 -13.86 11.25 11.44
CA SER A 171 -15.25 10.81 11.31
C SER A 171 -15.87 11.29 9.99
N VAL A 172 -16.66 10.43 9.37
CA VAL A 172 -17.42 10.73 8.16
C VAL A 172 -18.90 10.59 8.44
N SER A 173 -19.71 11.44 7.84
CA SER A 173 -21.18 11.37 8.00
C SER A 173 -21.78 10.22 7.19
N ARG A 174 -21.08 9.77 6.13
CA ARG A 174 -21.51 8.69 5.26
C ARG A 174 -20.30 7.96 4.71
N VAL A 175 -20.35 6.63 4.73
CA VAL A 175 -19.40 5.76 4.02
C VAL A 175 -19.99 5.45 2.65
N CYS A 176 -19.30 5.88 1.59
CA CYS A 176 -19.66 5.56 0.20
C CYS A 176 -18.89 4.34 -0.30
N ASP A 177 -17.55 4.40 -0.23
CA ASP A 177 -16.67 3.30 -0.60
C ASP A 177 -15.35 3.41 0.17
N PRO A 178 -15.01 2.44 1.02
CA PRO A 178 -13.74 2.43 1.75
C PRO A 178 -12.54 1.96 0.90
N THR A 179 -12.78 1.53 -0.35
CA THR A 179 -11.72 1.03 -1.23
C THR A 179 -10.69 2.11 -1.53
N GLY A 180 -9.42 1.79 -1.38
CA GLY A 180 -8.32 2.72 -1.62
C GLY A 180 -8.06 3.73 -0.49
N ALA A 181 -8.86 3.73 0.58
CA ALA A 181 -8.64 4.66 1.71
C ALA A 181 -7.26 4.48 2.35
N GLY A 182 -6.78 3.22 2.47
CA GLY A 182 -5.45 2.90 2.95
C GLY A 182 -4.35 3.43 2.03
N ASP A 183 -4.54 3.33 0.71
CA ASP A 183 -3.60 3.83 -0.29
C ASP A 183 -3.51 5.36 -0.25
N VAL A 184 -4.67 6.03 -0.19
CA VAL A 184 -4.75 7.50 -0.07
C VAL A 184 -4.10 7.96 1.24
N PHE A 185 -4.37 7.27 2.37
CA PHE A 185 -3.73 7.57 3.64
C PHE A 185 -2.21 7.49 3.53
N PHE A 186 -1.69 6.37 3.02
CA PHE A 186 -0.25 6.14 2.97
C PHE A 186 0.45 7.10 2.02
N ALA A 187 -0.08 7.31 0.83
CA ALA A 187 0.48 8.27 -0.13
C ALA A 187 0.53 9.70 0.45
N CYS A 188 -0.55 10.16 1.09
CA CYS A 188 -0.58 11.46 1.75
C CYS A 188 0.41 11.52 2.92
N TYR A 189 0.43 10.50 3.78
CA TYR A 189 1.37 10.42 4.89
C TYR A 189 2.82 10.55 4.43
N LEU A 190 3.23 9.76 3.44
CA LEU A 190 4.59 9.80 2.88
C LEU A 190 4.92 11.16 2.26
N SER A 191 4.00 11.75 1.49
CA SER A 191 4.17 13.09 0.92
C SER A 191 4.42 14.13 2.00
N LYS A 192 3.62 14.16 3.07
CA LYS A 192 3.78 15.09 4.19
C LYS A 192 5.03 14.81 5.00
N ARG A 193 5.28 13.54 5.32
CA ARG A 193 6.34 13.10 6.22
C ARG A 193 7.72 13.17 5.58
N ILE A 194 7.85 12.69 4.35
CA ILE A 194 9.15 12.56 3.67
C ILE A 194 9.45 13.77 2.81
N VAL A 195 8.53 14.14 1.91
CA VAL A 195 8.79 15.21 0.94
C VAL A 195 8.70 16.58 1.63
N GLN A 196 7.64 16.82 2.41
CA GLN A 196 7.43 18.10 3.11
C GLN A 196 8.08 18.16 4.49
N LYS A 197 8.70 17.06 4.97
CA LYS A 197 9.44 16.97 6.25
C LYS A 197 8.62 17.39 7.48
N GLN A 198 7.31 17.15 7.44
CA GLN A 198 6.41 17.46 8.56
C GLN A 198 6.59 16.46 9.71
N SER A 199 6.13 16.84 10.91
CA SER A 199 6.06 15.93 12.04
C SER A 199 5.10 14.76 11.78
N ILE A 200 5.27 13.64 12.52
CA ILE A 200 4.35 12.48 12.43
C ILE A 200 2.91 12.95 12.66
N SER A 201 2.67 13.75 13.71
CA SER A 201 1.34 14.25 14.04
C SER A 201 0.69 15.04 12.89
N ALA A 202 1.42 15.97 12.29
CA ALA A 202 0.91 16.78 11.17
C ALA A 202 0.65 15.91 9.92
N ALA A 203 1.55 14.98 9.62
CA ALA A 203 1.41 14.08 8.47
C ALA A 203 0.21 13.15 8.62
N VAL A 204 0.02 12.57 9.82
CA VAL A 204 -1.11 11.69 10.13
C VAL A 204 -2.44 12.45 10.05
N CYS A 205 -2.51 13.65 10.62
CA CYS A 205 -3.73 14.47 10.59
C CYS A 205 -4.18 14.76 9.14
N ALA A 206 -3.24 15.14 8.27
CA ALA A 206 -3.52 15.35 6.85
C ALA A 206 -3.96 14.06 6.15
N ALA A 207 -3.27 12.94 6.43
CA ALA A 207 -3.56 11.65 5.81
C ALA A 207 -4.94 11.10 6.23
N ALA A 208 -5.27 11.20 7.53
CA ALA A 208 -6.56 10.75 8.04
C ALA A 208 -7.74 11.55 7.45
N ARG A 209 -7.57 12.87 7.31
CA ARG A 209 -8.57 13.72 6.66
C ARG A 209 -8.78 13.33 5.19
N LEU A 210 -7.70 13.15 4.44
CA LEU A 210 -7.79 12.82 3.01
C LEU A 210 -8.39 11.42 2.79
N ALA A 211 -8.03 10.44 3.63
CA ALA A 211 -8.65 9.12 3.61
C ALA A 211 -10.16 9.17 3.92
N ALA A 212 -10.58 10.04 4.85
CA ALA A 212 -11.99 10.25 5.15
C ALA A 212 -12.76 10.88 3.97
N GLU A 213 -12.14 11.83 3.27
CA GLU A 213 -12.69 12.40 2.03
C GLU A 213 -12.86 11.32 0.96
N GLN A 214 -11.88 10.42 0.78
CA GLN A 214 -11.99 9.26 -0.12
C GLN A 214 -13.17 8.36 0.26
N VAL A 215 -13.27 7.97 1.54
CA VAL A 215 -14.34 7.09 2.05
C VAL A 215 -15.72 7.70 1.85
N SER A 216 -15.86 9.00 1.99
CA SER A 216 -17.12 9.74 1.80
C SER A 216 -17.47 10.03 0.34
N GLY A 217 -16.55 9.71 -0.60
CA GLY A 217 -16.72 9.98 -2.03
C GLY A 217 -16.57 11.46 -2.40
N THR A 218 -15.97 12.27 -1.53
CA THR A 218 -15.79 13.72 -1.78
C THR A 218 -14.43 14.04 -2.41
N PHE A 219 -13.43 13.19 -2.18
CA PHE A 219 -12.07 13.40 -2.70
C PHE A 219 -11.95 13.09 -4.19
N LEU A 220 -12.50 11.95 -4.61
CA LEU A 220 -12.67 11.60 -6.01
C LEU A 220 -14.16 11.35 -6.24
N ALA A 221 -14.80 12.20 -7.03
CA ALA A 221 -16.20 11.98 -7.34
C ALA A 221 -16.38 10.59 -7.97
N ALA A 222 -17.38 9.85 -7.50
CA ALA A 222 -17.62 8.46 -7.96
C ALA A 222 -17.75 8.34 -9.49
N ASN A 223 -18.25 9.38 -10.16
CA ASN A 223 -18.35 9.47 -11.61
C ASN A 223 -16.99 9.70 -12.31
N ALA A 224 -15.99 10.24 -11.63
CA ALA A 224 -14.63 10.39 -12.16
C ALA A 224 -13.87 9.04 -12.23
N LEU A 225 -14.30 8.06 -11.43
CA LEU A 225 -13.77 6.70 -11.43
C LEU A 225 -14.52 5.75 -12.36
N CYS A 226 -15.68 6.17 -12.90
CA CYS A 226 -16.41 5.38 -13.89
C CYS A 226 -15.62 5.35 -15.21
N VAL A 227 -14.84 4.32 -15.39
CA VAL A 227 -14.34 3.95 -16.71
C VAL A 227 -15.58 3.58 -17.52
N HIS A 228 -15.92 4.40 -18.51
CA HIS A 228 -16.95 4.02 -19.49
C HIS A 228 -16.50 2.69 -20.11
N ARG A 229 -17.33 1.67 -19.89
CA ARG A 229 -17.17 0.34 -20.48
C ARG A 229 -17.41 0.42 -21.98
#